data_e78076c51a1a81c658c0f4f93e9e5f6d
#
_entry.id   e78076c51a1a81c658c0f4f93e9e5f6d
#
_cell.length_a   1.000
_cell.length_b   1.000
_cell.length_c   1.000
_cell.angle_alpha   90.00
_cell.angle_beta   90.00
_cell.angle_gamma   90.00
#
_symmetry.space_group_name_H-M   'P 1'
#
loop_
_entity.id
_entity.type
_entity.pdbx_description
1 polymer ?
#
loop_
_entity_poly.entity_id
_entity_poly.type
_entity_poly.pdbx_seq_one_letter_code
_entity_poly.pdbx_strand_id
1 'polypeptide(L)'
;MRKYVKAVAALGFGLAWLLGVAGTSQAQQNPVTAIDIALEPDDVMIQHAQAANARLLQDFPKGFALDATHHPHVSMLQQFVRTDDLDKVYAAAGRVFEEEKPLSWKLKAFKYYYIPSPPIGLAGIVVETTPDLLRLQQKLIAAVTPFTVKDGTRAAFVSTEDGRDIQAFLLEYVADFVKIAAGPKFNPHVTIGVGTETYLNKMLAEPFEAFTFSPAGASVYQLGSFGTARKELKALTLTP
;
A
#
# COMPACT_ATOMS: atom_id res chain seq x y z
N MET A 1 38.76 74.61 51.07
CA MET A 1 37.31 74.59 51.16
C MET A 1 36.83 73.21 50.78
N ARG A 2 36.34 72.42 51.71
CA ARG A 2 35.88 71.04 51.56
C ARG A 2 34.43 71.06 51.08
N LYS A 3 34.09 70.36 49.96
CA LYS A 3 32.71 70.06 49.59
C LYS A 3 32.51 68.56 49.74
N TYR A 4 31.62 68.20 50.61
CA TYR A 4 31.11 66.85 50.79
C TYR A 4 30.15 66.52 49.71
N VAL A 5 30.32 65.37 49.06
CA VAL A 5 29.31 64.79 48.14
C VAL A 5 28.74 63.56 48.85
N LYS A 6 27.41 63.57 49.01
CA LYS A 6 26.65 62.50 49.68
C LYS A 6 26.42 61.40 48.63
N ALA A 7 26.76 60.15 48.96
CA ALA A 7 26.38 58.96 48.19
C ALA A 7 24.96 58.61 48.50
N VAL A 8 24.14 58.43 47.43
CA VAL A 8 22.80 57.89 47.47
C VAL A 8 22.88 56.42 46.96
N ALA A 9 22.56 55.49 47.84
CA ALA A 9 22.45 54.06 47.51
C ALA A 9 21.08 53.81 46.88
N ALA A 10 21.05 53.38 45.60
CA ALA A 10 19.84 52.92 44.93
C ALA A 10 19.77 51.39 45.06
N LEU A 11 18.78 50.92 45.81
CA LEU A 11 18.38 49.51 45.84
C LEU A 11 17.67 49.17 44.53
N GLY A 12 18.35 48.40 43.67
CA GLY A 12 17.73 47.81 42.47
C GLY A 12 16.99 46.52 42.80
N PHE A 13 15.66 46.52 42.72
CA PHE A 13 14.85 45.31 42.75
C PHE A 13 14.99 44.59 41.40
N GLY A 14 15.74 43.48 41.37
CA GLY A 14 15.84 42.62 40.25
C GLY A 14 14.58 41.74 40.13
N LEU A 15 13.71 42.05 39.18
CA LEU A 15 12.56 41.22 38.79
C LEU A 15 13.07 40.11 37.88
N ALA A 16 13.29 38.90 38.43
CA ALA A 16 13.62 37.71 37.64
C ALA A 16 12.36 37.25 36.88
N TRP A 17 12.32 37.48 35.56
CA TRP A 17 11.34 36.87 34.66
C TRP A 17 11.74 35.39 34.44
N LEU A 18 11.02 34.48 35.10
CA LEU A 18 11.00 33.06 34.74
C LEU A 18 10.22 32.90 33.42
N LEU A 19 10.93 32.91 32.32
CA LEU A 19 10.40 32.45 31.04
C LEU A 19 10.16 30.93 31.16
N GLY A 20 8.95 30.54 31.51
CA GLY A 20 8.48 29.19 31.40
C GLY A 20 8.49 28.80 29.93
N VAL A 21 9.47 28.02 29.49
CA VAL A 21 9.44 27.33 28.19
C VAL A 21 8.32 26.30 28.30
N ALA A 22 7.11 26.67 27.84
CA ALA A 22 6.05 25.71 27.57
C ALA A 22 6.54 24.81 26.41
N GLY A 23 7.17 23.69 26.75
CA GLY A 23 7.46 22.63 25.81
C GLY A 23 6.13 22.15 25.26
N THR A 24 5.81 22.52 24.03
CA THR A 24 4.74 21.87 23.27
C THR A 24 5.19 20.42 23.12
N SER A 25 4.65 19.54 23.95
CA SER A 25 4.70 18.09 23.73
C SER A 25 3.99 17.85 22.40
N GLN A 26 4.75 17.76 21.31
CA GLN A 26 4.21 17.15 20.09
C GLN A 26 3.84 15.72 20.49
N ALA A 27 2.55 15.45 20.52
CA ALA A 27 2.06 14.09 20.67
C ALA A 27 2.75 13.29 19.56
N GLN A 28 3.63 12.37 19.94
CA GLN A 28 4.32 11.49 19.03
C GLN A 28 3.22 10.65 18.37
N GLN A 29 2.88 10.98 17.15
CA GLN A 29 1.91 10.19 16.39
C GLN A 29 2.51 8.79 16.26
N ASN A 30 1.78 7.79 16.76
CA ASN A 30 2.21 6.40 16.59
C ASN A 30 2.47 6.15 15.10
N PRO A 31 3.61 5.52 14.76
CA PRO A 31 3.95 5.28 13.36
C PRO A 31 2.85 4.48 12.67
N VAL A 32 2.61 4.81 11.41
CA VAL A 32 1.58 4.22 10.56
C VAL A 32 2.25 3.51 9.40
N THR A 33 1.75 2.33 9.04
CA THR A 33 2.22 1.55 7.90
C THR A 33 1.07 1.40 6.89
N ALA A 34 1.34 1.69 5.62
CA ALA A 34 0.44 1.40 4.51
C ALA A 34 0.64 -0.05 4.08
N ILE A 35 -0.35 -0.91 4.27
CA ILE A 35 -0.25 -2.34 3.98
C ILE A 35 -1.13 -2.76 2.80
N ASP A 36 -0.72 -3.86 2.16
CA ASP A 36 -1.55 -4.69 1.28
C ASP A 36 -1.59 -6.11 1.82
N ILE A 37 -2.78 -6.65 2.02
CA ILE A 37 -3.00 -8.08 2.27
C ILE A 37 -3.39 -8.70 0.94
N ALA A 38 -2.57 -9.61 0.44
CA ALA A 38 -2.63 -10.07 -0.93
C ALA A 38 -2.60 -11.60 -1.04
N LEU A 39 -3.25 -12.11 -2.10
CA LEU A 39 -3.03 -13.46 -2.61
C LEU A 39 -1.87 -13.44 -3.59
N GLU A 40 -0.95 -14.38 -3.44
CA GLU A 40 0.16 -14.62 -4.35
C GLU A 40 -0.27 -15.66 -5.39
N PRO A 41 -0.14 -15.39 -6.68
CA PRO A 41 -0.51 -16.33 -7.72
C PRO A 41 0.55 -17.41 -7.94
N ASP A 42 0.12 -18.50 -8.56
CA ASP A 42 1.01 -19.56 -9.05
C ASP A 42 1.85 -19.14 -10.27
N ASP A 43 2.76 -20.03 -10.68
CA ASP A 43 3.68 -19.79 -11.79
C ASP A 43 2.94 -19.51 -13.12
N VAL A 44 1.71 -20.00 -13.30
CA VAL A 44 0.93 -19.73 -14.51
C VAL A 44 0.66 -18.23 -14.64
N MET A 45 0.11 -17.60 -13.61
CA MET A 45 -0.13 -16.15 -13.64
C MET A 45 1.19 -15.38 -13.65
N ILE A 46 2.20 -15.82 -12.90
CA ILE A 46 3.51 -15.15 -12.85
C ILE A 46 4.13 -15.06 -14.25
N GLN A 47 4.12 -16.15 -15.03
CA GLN A 47 4.65 -16.18 -16.40
C GLN A 47 3.89 -15.23 -17.33
N HIS A 48 2.54 -15.21 -17.29
CA HIS A 48 1.74 -14.28 -18.06
C HIS A 48 2.00 -12.82 -17.67
N ALA A 49 2.09 -12.53 -16.37
CA ALA A 49 2.36 -11.20 -15.86
C ALA A 49 3.76 -10.70 -16.28
N GLN A 50 4.79 -11.54 -16.16
CA GLN A 50 6.17 -11.21 -16.56
C GLN A 50 6.30 -11.00 -18.08
N ALA A 51 5.65 -11.84 -18.89
CA ALA A 51 5.62 -11.67 -20.36
C ALA A 51 4.98 -10.32 -20.75
N ALA A 52 3.87 -9.96 -20.12
CA ALA A 52 3.22 -8.68 -20.35
C ALA A 52 4.05 -7.50 -19.84
N ASN A 53 4.69 -7.65 -18.66
CA ASN A 53 5.59 -6.63 -18.10
C ASN A 53 6.79 -6.36 -19.01
N ALA A 54 7.40 -7.39 -19.60
CA ALA A 54 8.51 -7.24 -20.54
C ALA A 54 8.11 -6.38 -21.75
N ARG A 55 6.88 -6.54 -22.28
CA ARG A 55 6.35 -5.71 -23.36
C ARG A 55 6.14 -4.26 -22.93
N LEU A 56 5.64 -4.03 -21.71
CA LEU A 56 5.45 -2.69 -21.13
C LEU A 56 6.78 -1.98 -20.94
N LEU A 57 7.83 -2.69 -20.47
CA LEU A 57 9.17 -2.12 -20.30
C LEU A 57 9.84 -1.77 -21.63
N GLN A 58 9.51 -2.45 -22.73
CA GLN A 58 9.94 -2.06 -24.08
C GLN A 58 9.29 -0.75 -24.53
N ASP A 59 8.00 -0.54 -24.22
CA ASP A 59 7.28 0.71 -24.53
C ASP A 59 7.67 1.84 -23.58
N PHE A 60 7.75 1.56 -22.30
CA PHE A 60 8.06 2.52 -21.25
C PHE A 60 9.17 2.03 -20.30
N PRO A 61 10.47 2.17 -20.68
CA PRO A 61 11.60 1.68 -19.87
C PRO A 61 11.74 2.30 -18.48
N LYS A 62 11.03 3.41 -18.22
CA LYS A 62 10.96 4.05 -16.90
C LYS A 62 9.91 3.40 -15.97
N GLY A 63 9.21 2.37 -16.43
CA GLY A 63 8.34 1.53 -15.63
C GLY A 63 9.11 0.73 -14.57
N PHE A 64 8.47 -0.21 -13.94
CA PHE A 64 9.11 -1.15 -13.02
C PHE A 64 9.05 -2.58 -13.57
N ALA A 65 10.08 -3.37 -13.24
CA ALA A 65 10.07 -4.80 -13.50
C ALA A 65 9.28 -5.54 -12.40
N LEU A 66 8.65 -6.65 -12.75
CA LEU A 66 8.09 -7.59 -11.79
C LEU A 66 9.23 -8.47 -11.26
N ASP A 67 9.67 -8.19 -10.06
CA ASP A 67 10.81 -8.83 -9.39
C ASP A 67 10.56 -8.94 -7.86
N ALA A 68 11.61 -9.20 -7.10
CA ALA A 68 11.56 -9.27 -5.64
C ALA A 68 11.12 -7.96 -4.95
N THR A 69 11.01 -6.85 -5.67
CA THR A 69 10.59 -5.55 -5.14
C THR A 69 9.24 -5.07 -5.68
N HIS A 70 8.66 -5.83 -6.63
CA HIS A 70 7.34 -5.58 -7.21
C HIS A 70 6.67 -6.93 -7.46
N HIS A 71 6.16 -7.53 -6.39
CA HIS A 71 5.58 -8.87 -6.45
C HIS A 71 4.24 -8.89 -7.20
N PRO A 72 4.06 -9.79 -8.18
CA PRO A 72 2.74 -10.05 -8.76
C PRO A 72 1.80 -10.58 -7.66
N HIS A 73 0.64 -9.95 -7.51
CA HIS A 73 -0.31 -10.32 -6.45
C HIS A 73 -1.73 -9.87 -6.81
N VAL A 74 -2.72 -10.42 -6.11
CA VAL A 74 -4.09 -9.92 -6.11
C VAL A 74 -4.35 -9.24 -4.77
N SER A 75 -4.46 -7.91 -4.75
CA SER A 75 -4.79 -7.15 -3.55
C SER A 75 -6.18 -7.51 -3.03
N MET A 76 -6.25 -7.94 -1.79
CA MET A 76 -7.51 -8.20 -1.09
C MET A 76 -7.92 -7.05 -0.20
N LEU A 77 -6.96 -6.36 0.42
CA LEU A 77 -7.20 -5.23 1.31
C LEU A 77 -5.98 -4.32 1.40
N GLN A 78 -6.13 -3.06 1.00
CA GLN A 78 -5.14 -2.01 1.29
C GLN A 78 -5.67 -1.09 2.39
N GLN A 79 -4.84 -0.80 3.41
CA GLN A 79 -5.21 0.05 4.53
C GLN A 79 -3.98 0.67 5.22
N PHE A 80 -4.21 1.77 5.91
CA PHE A 80 -3.30 2.28 6.92
C PHE A 80 -3.55 1.58 8.24
N VAL A 81 -2.51 1.04 8.86
CA VAL A 81 -2.57 0.40 10.18
C VAL A 81 -1.55 1.02 11.12
N ARG A 82 -1.82 0.95 12.43
CA ARG A 82 -0.79 1.30 13.43
C ARG A 82 0.35 0.32 13.32
N THR A 83 1.57 0.81 13.20
CA THR A 83 2.77 -0.04 13.07
C THR A 83 2.93 -0.97 14.27
N ASP A 84 2.58 -0.52 15.47
CA ASP A 84 2.63 -1.33 16.70
C ASP A 84 1.59 -2.47 16.72
N ASP A 85 0.59 -2.44 15.85
CA ASP A 85 -0.43 -3.49 15.73
C ASP A 85 -0.16 -4.48 14.59
N LEU A 86 0.97 -4.40 13.87
CA LEU A 86 1.26 -5.26 12.73
C LEU A 86 1.17 -6.76 13.07
N ASP A 87 1.69 -7.20 14.22
CA ASP A 87 1.58 -8.60 14.62
C ASP A 87 0.13 -9.04 14.82
N LYS A 88 -0.74 -8.15 15.30
CA LYS A 88 -2.18 -8.43 15.43
C LYS A 88 -2.86 -8.50 14.07
N VAL A 89 -2.44 -7.64 13.12
CA VAL A 89 -2.90 -7.70 11.72
C VAL A 89 -2.52 -9.03 11.08
N TYR A 90 -1.25 -9.47 11.24
CA TYR A 90 -0.78 -10.75 10.70
C TYR A 90 -1.58 -11.93 11.27
N ALA A 91 -1.78 -11.94 12.60
CA ALA A 91 -2.57 -12.99 13.24
C ALA A 91 -4.04 -12.98 12.82
N ALA A 92 -4.63 -11.80 12.63
CA ALA A 92 -6.02 -11.66 12.18
C ALA A 92 -6.19 -12.12 10.72
N ALA A 93 -5.31 -11.69 9.82
CA ALA A 93 -5.31 -12.12 8.43
C ALA A 93 -5.04 -13.63 8.29
N GLY A 94 -4.05 -14.16 9.01
CA GLY A 94 -3.73 -15.59 9.02
C GLY A 94 -4.92 -16.46 9.34
N ARG A 95 -5.68 -16.14 10.42
CA ARG A 95 -6.90 -16.88 10.77
C ARG A 95 -7.94 -16.88 9.66
N VAL A 96 -8.12 -15.74 8.98
CA VAL A 96 -9.07 -15.67 7.85
C VAL A 96 -8.64 -16.59 6.70
N PHE A 97 -7.35 -16.60 6.37
CA PHE A 97 -6.83 -17.47 5.31
C PHE A 97 -6.89 -18.97 5.68
N GLU A 98 -6.66 -19.31 6.94
CA GLU A 98 -6.82 -20.69 7.45
C GLU A 98 -8.27 -21.18 7.29
N GLU A 99 -9.26 -20.31 7.50
CA GLU A 99 -10.68 -20.63 7.35
C GLU A 99 -11.07 -20.75 5.86
N GLU A 100 -10.59 -19.86 5.00
CA GLU A 100 -11.01 -19.75 3.60
C GLU A 100 -10.29 -20.73 2.66
N LYS A 101 -9.10 -21.20 3.02
CA LYS A 101 -8.30 -22.21 2.27
C LYS A 101 -8.15 -21.91 0.78
N PRO A 102 -7.63 -20.73 0.39
CA PRO A 102 -7.62 -20.29 -0.99
C PRO A 102 -6.71 -21.11 -1.91
N LEU A 103 -5.78 -21.92 -1.39
CA LEU A 103 -4.91 -22.76 -2.22
C LEU A 103 -5.67 -23.76 -3.10
N SER A 104 -6.91 -24.11 -2.72
CA SER A 104 -7.78 -25.01 -3.51
C SER A 104 -8.52 -24.30 -4.63
N TRP A 105 -8.49 -22.97 -4.70
CA TRP A 105 -9.28 -22.20 -5.65
C TRP A 105 -8.70 -22.22 -7.06
N LYS A 106 -9.60 -22.11 -8.05
CA LYS A 106 -9.25 -21.88 -9.45
C LYS A 106 -9.80 -20.52 -9.85
N LEU A 107 -8.91 -19.59 -10.14
CA LEU A 107 -9.20 -18.23 -10.53
C LEU A 107 -9.00 -18.08 -12.04
N LYS A 108 -9.83 -17.27 -12.67
CA LYS A 108 -9.79 -17.06 -14.13
C LYS A 108 -9.36 -15.63 -14.43
N ALA A 109 -8.28 -15.50 -15.20
CA ALA A 109 -7.84 -14.25 -15.80
C ALA A 109 -8.52 -14.13 -17.19
N PHE A 110 -9.04 -12.93 -17.54
CA PHE A 110 -9.88 -12.87 -18.75
C PHE A 110 -9.73 -11.60 -19.58
N LYS A 111 -9.00 -10.57 -19.12
CA LYS A 111 -8.72 -9.37 -19.93
C LYS A 111 -7.59 -8.53 -19.34
N TYR A 112 -7.01 -7.67 -20.17
CA TYR A 112 -6.21 -6.54 -19.71
C TYR A 112 -7.10 -5.37 -19.30
N TYR A 113 -6.55 -4.51 -18.43
CA TYR A 113 -7.08 -3.19 -18.12
C TYR A 113 -5.94 -2.24 -17.77
N TYR A 114 -6.20 -0.97 -17.64
CA TYR A 114 -5.27 -0.04 -16.98
C TYR A 114 -6.00 1.05 -16.23
N ILE A 115 -5.29 1.62 -15.23
CA ILE A 115 -5.69 2.82 -14.49
C ILE A 115 -4.97 4.00 -15.17
N PRO A 116 -5.71 4.97 -15.77
CA PRO A 116 -5.12 6.12 -16.45
C PRO A 116 -4.36 7.03 -15.47
N SER A 117 -3.17 7.47 -15.89
CA SER A 117 -2.37 8.51 -15.26
C SER A 117 -1.59 9.26 -16.35
N PRO A 118 -2.30 10.00 -17.22
CA PRO A 118 -1.73 10.56 -18.45
C PRO A 118 -0.38 11.26 -18.25
N PRO A 119 0.59 11.04 -19.14
CA PRO A 119 0.53 10.32 -20.43
C PRO A 119 0.76 8.80 -20.34
N ILE A 120 0.75 8.23 -19.14
CA ILE A 120 0.98 6.81 -18.86
C ILE A 120 -0.25 6.19 -18.18
N GLY A 121 -0.22 4.88 -17.94
CA GLY A 121 -1.19 4.17 -17.12
C GLY A 121 -0.58 2.97 -16.42
N LEU A 122 -1.22 2.54 -15.33
CA LEU A 122 -0.85 1.34 -14.58
C LEU A 122 -1.68 0.17 -15.09
N ALA A 123 -1.03 -0.77 -15.76
CA ALA A 123 -1.66 -1.92 -16.41
C ALA A 123 -1.83 -3.11 -15.48
N GLY A 124 -2.84 -3.91 -15.73
CA GLY A 124 -3.11 -5.15 -14.99
C GLY A 124 -3.85 -6.20 -15.81
N ILE A 125 -3.81 -7.43 -15.31
CA ILE A 125 -4.62 -8.57 -15.76
C ILE A 125 -5.77 -8.73 -14.79
N VAL A 126 -7.00 -8.61 -15.28
CA VAL A 126 -8.22 -8.71 -14.46
C VAL A 126 -8.56 -10.18 -14.23
N VAL A 127 -8.87 -10.46 -12.96
CA VAL A 127 -9.33 -11.77 -12.48
C VAL A 127 -10.86 -11.73 -12.34
N GLU A 128 -11.54 -12.81 -12.69
CA GLU A 128 -12.98 -12.92 -12.52
C GLU A 128 -13.35 -12.85 -11.02
N THR A 129 -14.26 -11.95 -10.67
CA THR A 129 -14.72 -11.80 -9.29
C THR A 129 -15.62 -12.98 -8.93
N THR A 130 -15.18 -13.81 -7.97
CA THR A 130 -15.93 -14.96 -7.48
C THR A 130 -16.57 -14.68 -6.11
N PRO A 131 -17.63 -15.43 -5.74
CA PRO A 131 -18.16 -15.33 -4.38
C PRO A 131 -17.14 -15.61 -3.28
N ASP A 132 -16.18 -16.49 -3.55
CA ASP A 132 -15.10 -16.83 -2.59
C ASP A 132 -14.13 -15.65 -2.39
N LEU A 133 -13.71 -14.98 -3.47
CA LEU A 133 -12.89 -13.77 -3.38
C LEU A 133 -13.61 -12.65 -2.62
N LEU A 134 -14.90 -12.44 -2.89
CA LEU A 134 -15.70 -11.44 -2.19
C LEU A 134 -15.83 -11.77 -0.68
N ARG A 135 -16.06 -13.02 -0.35
CA ARG A 135 -16.15 -13.48 1.04
C ARG A 135 -14.82 -13.31 1.78
N LEU A 136 -13.71 -13.72 1.15
CA LEU A 136 -12.37 -13.52 1.69
C LEU A 136 -12.11 -12.03 1.96
N GLN A 137 -12.37 -11.15 0.98
CA GLN A 137 -12.20 -9.72 1.14
C GLN A 137 -13.02 -9.18 2.32
N GLN A 138 -14.29 -9.55 2.42
CA GLN A 138 -15.18 -9.13 3.50
C GLN A 138 -14.65 -9.54 4.88
N LYS A 139 -14.20 -10.80 5.01
CA LYS A 139 -13.64 -11.31 6.27
C LYS A 139 -12.34 -10.61 6.64
N LEU A 140 -11.45 -10.36 5.68
CA LEU A 140 -10.21 -9.61 5.91
C LEU A 140 -10.49 -8.17 6.38
N ILE A 141 -11.42 -7.48 5.73
CA ILE A 141 -11.86 -6.14 6.15
C ILE A 141 -12.35 -6.17 7.61
N ALA A 142 -13.24 -7.09 7.94
CA ALA A 142 -13.80 -7.19 9.29
C ALA A 142 -12.73 -7.51 10.35
N ALA A 143 -11.80 -8.43 10.05
CA ALA A 143 -10.75 -8.87 10.96
C ALA A 143 -9.68 -7.79 11.21
N VAL A 144 -9.38 -6.96 10.20
CA VAL A 144 -8.29 -5.97 10.26
C VAL A 144 -8.76 -4.59 10.70
N THR A 145 -10.04 -4.25 10.51
CA THR A 145 -10.64 -2.95 10.91
C THR A 145 -10.24 -2.45 12.31
N PRO A 146 -10.16 -3.28 13.37
CA PRO A 146 -9.77 -2.80 14.71
C PRO A 146 -8.37 -2.17 14.79
N PHE A 147 -7.51 -2.47 13.83
CA PHE A 147 -6.10 -2.04 13.81
C PHE A 147 -5.86 -0.90 12.81
N THR A 148 -6.87 -0.54 12.00
CA THR A 148 -6.74 0.49 10.98
C THR A 148 -6.75 1.89 11.58
N VAL A 149 -6.15 2.82 10.83
CA VAL A 149 -6.29 4.26 11.04
C VAL A 149 -6.80 4.88 9.74
N LYS A 150 -7.51 5.99 9.87
CA LYS A 150 -8.16 6.61 8.72
C LYS A 150 -7.15 7.17 7.71
N ASP A 151 -6.12 7.83 8.22
CA ASP A 151 -5.19 8.60 7.41
C ASP A 151 -3.75 8.18 7.68
N GLY A 152 -2.93 8.25 6.64
CA GLY A 152 -1.49 8.07 6.72
C GLY A 152 -0.76 9.16 5.94
N THR A 153 0.56 9.17 6.05
CA THR A 153 1.43 10.06 5.30
C THR A 153 2.30 9.26 4.33
N ARG A 154 3.08 9.93 3.49
CA ARG A 154 4.06 9.26 2.63
C ARG A 154 5.05 8.38 3.41
N ALA A 155 5.34 8.72 4.66
CA ALA A 155 6.21 7.92 5.53
C ALA A 155 5.64 6.53 5.87
N ALA A 156 4.34 6.29 5.64
CA ALA A 156 3.73 4.96 5.83
C ALA A 156 4.13 3.95 4.74
N PHE A 157 4.59 4.43 3.60
CA PHE A 157 5.01 3.63 2.44
C PHE A 157 6.51 3.34 2.47
N VAL A 158 6.94 2.33 1.73
CA VAL A 158 8.37 2.09 1.50
C VAL A 158 8.91 3.25 0.68
N SER A 159 9.93 3.94 1.19
CA SER A 159 10.67 4.92 0.41
C SER A 159 11.40 4.22 -0.73
N THR A 160 11.32 4.76 -1.92
CA THR A 160 11.94 4.18 -3.09
C THR A 160 13.39 4.64 -3.20
N GLU A 161 14.32 3.70 -3.38
CA GLU A 161 15.74 3.99 -3.64
C GLU A 161 15.94 4.77 -4.94
N ASP A 162 14.97 4.65 -5.88
CA ASP A 162 14.97 5.34 -7.16
C ASP A 162 14.46 6.81 -7.08
N GLY A 163 14.21 7.31 -5.87
CA GLY A 163 13.75 8.69 -5.63
C GLY A 163 12.33 8.98 -6.13
N ARG A 164 11.56 7.96 -6.53
CA ARG A 164 10.16 8.14 -6.89
C ARG A 164 9.35 8.46 -5.64
N ASP A 165 8.80 9.65 -5.60
CA ASP A 165 7.89 10.06 -4.54
C ASP A 165 6.61 9.24 -4.55
N ILE A 166 6.08 8.95 -3.36
CA ILE A 166 4.75 8.39 -3.22
C ILE A 166 3.72 9.41 -3.75
N GLN A 167 2.94 9.01 -4.72
CA GLN A 167 1.95 9.85 -5.37
C GLN A 167 0.84 10.26 -4.38
N ALA A 168 0.41 11.51 -4.43
CA ALA A 168 -0.59 12.04 -3.49
C ALA A 168 -1.91 11.24 -3.54
N PHE A 169 -2.34 10.81 -4.72
CA PHE A 169 -3.57 10.02 -4.88
C PHE A 169 -3.55 8.68 -4.14
N LEU A 170 -2.35 8.10 -3.87
CA LEU A 170 -2.24 6.84 -3.14
C LEU A 170 -2.66 6.98 -1.68
N LEU A 171 -2.43 8.13 -1.06
CA LEU A 171 -2.86 8.36 0.31
C LEU A 171 -4.39 8.29 0.40
N GLU A 172 -5.08 8.96 -0.52
CA GLU A 172 -6.54 8.94 -0.60
C GLU A 172 -7.06 7.54 -0.99
N TYR A 173 -6.40 6.89 -1.95
CA TYR A 173 -6.77 5.56 -2.39
C TYR A 173 -6.71 4.53 -1.26
N VAL A 174 -5.62 4.50 -0.48
CA VAL A 174 -5.46 3.58 0.66
C VAL A 174 -6.44 3.93 1.78
N ALA A 175 -6.65 5.21 2.06
CA ALA A 175 -7.62 5.68 3.07
C ALA A 175 -9.07 5.28 2.73
N ASP A 176 -9.43 5.35 1.46
CA ASP A 176 -10.78 5.07 0.96
C ASP A 176 -10.95 3.66 0.35
N PHE A 177 -9.93 2.80 0.38
CA PHE A 177 -9.91 1.50 -0.31
C PHE A 177 -11.20 0.69 -0.10
N VAL A 178 -11.64 0.52 1.13
CA VAL A 178 -12.87 -0.24 1.44
C VAL A 178 -14.10 0.38 0.79
N LYS A 179 -14.15 1.70 0.67
CA LYS A 179 -15.27 2.42 0.07
C LYS A 179 -15.28 2.34 -1.47
N ILE A 180 -14.09 2.31 -2.10
CA ILE A 180 -13.95 2.44 -3.55
C ILE A 180 -13.55 1.16 -4.28
N ALA A 181 -13.00 0.16 -3.57
CA ALA A 181 -12.44 -1.07 -4.15
C ALA A 181 -12.91 -2.35 -3.45
N ALA A 182 -13.99 -2.31 -2.66
CA ALA A 182 -14.51 -3.49 -1.99
C ALA A 182 -15.97 -3.80 -2.37
N GLY A 183 -16.39 -5.03 -2.10
CA GLY A 183 -17.75 -5.50 -2.37
C GLY A 183 -18.11 -5.40 -3.86
N PRO A 184 -19.22 -4.72 -4.22
CA PRO A 184 -19.64 -4.58 -5.62
C PRO A 184 -18.65 -3.82 -6.50
N LYS A 185 -17.71 -3.08 -5.91
CA LYS A 185 -16.66 -2.34 -6.63
C LYS A 185 -15.35 -3.11 -6.73
N PHE A 186 -15.29 -4.31 -6.16
CA PHE A 186 -14.09 -5.13 -6.18
C PHE A 186 -13.76 -5.56 -7.61
N ASN A 187 -12.57 -5.15 -8.06
CA ASN A 187 -12.02 -5.53 -9.36
C ASN A 187 -10.67 -6.22 -9.13
N PRO A 188 -10.67 -7.52 -8.77
CA PRO A 188 -9.43 -8.24 -8.52
C PRO A 188 -8.58 -8.28 -9.79
N HIS A 189 -7.30 -7.99 -9.63
CA HIS A 189 -6.36 -7.95 -10.74
C HIS A 189 -4.92 -8.17 -10.27
N VAL A 190 -4.07 -8.55 -11.19
CA VAL A 190 -2.61 -8.55 -11.00
C VAL A 190 -2.02 -7.40 -11.78
N THR A 191 -1.39 -6.45 -11.08
CA THR A 191 -0.67 -5.34 -11.72
C THR A 191 0.54 -5.88 -12.47
N ILE A 192 0.72 -5.45 -13.73
CA ILE A 192 1.75 -5.94 -14.63
C ILE A 192 2.77 -4.88 -15.06
N GLY A 193 2.61 -3.62 -14.66
CA GLY A 193 3.57 -2.58 -14.97
C GLY A 193 2.94 -1.27 -15.46
N VAL A 194 3.78 -0.39 -15.98
CA VAL A 194 3.41 0.92 -16.50
C VAL A 194 3.71 0.98 -17.99
N GLY A 195 2.82 1.57 -18.77
CA GLY A 195 2.99 1.81 -20.20
C GLY A 195 2.47 3.18 -20.62
N THR A 196 2.78 3.61 -21.84
CA THR A 196 2.17 4.81 -22.43
C THR A 196 0.68 4.54 -22.72
N GLU A 197 -0.18 5.55 -22.61
CA GLU A 197 -1.60 5.39 -22.95
C GLU A 197 -1.81 4.85 -24.35
N THR A 198 -0.98 5.28 -25.31
CA THR A 198 -1.04 4.81 -26.70
C THR A 198 -0.82 3.30 -26.79
N TYR A 199 0.19 2.79 -26.11
CA TYR A 199 0.49 1.36 -26.10
C TYR A 199 -0.58 0.57 -25.32
N LEU A 200 -1.03 1.09 -24.20
CA LEU A 200 -2.06 0.43 -23.38
C LEU A 200 -3.38 0.30 -24.12
N ASN A 201 -3.80 1.34 -24.86
CA ASN A 201 -4.98 1.26 -25.71
C ASN A 201 -4.83 0.21 -26.81
N LYS A 202 -3.64 0.07 -27.42
CA LYS A 202 -3.35 -1.01 -28.36
C LYS A 202 -3.43 -2.38 -27.69
N MET A 203 -2.83 -2.54 -26.51
CA MET A 203 -2.85 -3.78 -25.74
C MET A 203 -4.28 -4.21 -25.36
N LEU A 204 -5.17 -3.26 -25.01
CA LEU A 204 -6.57 -3.56 -24.73
C LEU A 204 -7.37 -4.01 -25.97
N ALA A 205 -6.94 -3.60 -27.16
CA ALA A 205 -7.56 -4.01 -28.42
C ALA A 205 -7.09 -5.40 -28.91
N GLU A 206 -6.02 -5.95 -28.33
CA GLU A 206 -5.54 -7.29 -28.66
C GLU A 206 -6.48 -8.36 -28.10
N PRO A 207 -6.68 -9.50 -28.81
CA PRO A 207 -7.36 -10.65 -28.23
C PRO A 207 -6.66 -11.11 -26.95
N PHE A 208 -7.42 -11.31 -25.88
CA PHE A 208 -6.92 -11.89 -24.63
C PHE A 208 -7.32 -13.36 -24.55
N GLU A 209 -6.35 -14.24 -24.52
CA GLU A 209 -6.60 -15.65 -24.26
C GLU A 209 -6.79 -15.86 -22.74
N ALA A 210 -8.02 -16.16 -22.35
CA ALA A 210 -8.36 -16.38 -20.95
C ALA A 210 -7.69 -17.65 -20.42
N PHE A 211 -7.15 -17.59 -19.21
CA PHE A 211 -6.47 -18.72 -18.56
C PHE A 211 -6.87 -18.85 -17.09
N THR A 212 -6.60 -20.02 -16.53
CA THR A 212 -6.88 -20.34 -15.12
C THR A 212 -5.57 -20.48 -14.36
N PHE A 213 -5.55 -19.94 -13.16
CA PHE A 213 -4.43 -20.05 -12.21
C PHE A 213 -4.95 -20.31 -10.81
N SER A 214 -4.07 -20.56 -9.84
CA SER A 214 -4.43 -20.74 -8.44
C SER A 214 -3.65 -19.80 -7.55
N PRO A 215 -4.18 -19.41 -6.37
CA PRO A 215 -3.34 -18.88 -5.31
C PRO A 215 -2.28 -19.91 -4.90
N ALA A 216 -1.04 -19.47 -4.73
CA ALA A 216 0.09 -20.26 -4.24
C ALA A 216 0.54 -19.83 -2.84
N GLY A 217 0.12 -18.64 -2.40
CA GLY A 217 0.46 -18.06 -1.11
C GLY A 217 -0.42 -16.88 -0.77
N ALA A 218 -0.15 -16.30 0.38
CA ALA A 218 -0.67 -15.00 0.78
C ALA A 218 0.35 -14.30 1.67
N SER A 219 0.47 -12.99 1.53
CA SER A 219 1.38 -12.17 2.33
C SER A 219 0.77 -10.83 2.70
N VAL A 220 1.35 -10.22 3.74
CA VAL A 220 1.15 -8.81 4.06
C VAL A 220 2.37 -8.05 3.60
N TYR A 221 2.15 -7.09 2.71
CA TYR A 221 3.19 -6.22 2.16
C TYR A 221 3.09 -4.81 2.71
N GLN A 222 4.21 -4.10 2.79
CA GLN A 222 4.20 -2.65 2.84
C GLN A 222 4.14 -2.11 1.40
N LEU A 223 3.22 -1.18 1.19
CA LEU A 223 3.01 -0.54 -0.09
C LEU A 223 4.16 0.40 -0.49
N GLY A 224 4.42 0.49 -1.78
CA GLY A 224 5.33 1.46 -2.37
C GLY A 224 4.63 2.38 -3.37
N SER A 225 5.41 3.01 -4.25
CA SER A 225 4.90 3.82 -5.35
C SER A 225 3.95 3.03 -6.24
N PHE A 226 2.97 3.68 -6.83
CA PHE A 226 1.89 3.06 -7.60
C PHE A 226 1.01 2.06 -6.85
N GLY A 227 1.08 2.02 -5.51
CA GLY A 227 0.34 1.04 -4.71
C GLY A 227 0.84 -0.40 -4.86
N THR A 228 2.11 -0.57 -5.25
CA THR A 228 2.71 -1.89 -5.46
C THR A 228 3.10 -2.57 -4.16
N ALA A 229 3.08 -3.91 -4.11
CA ALA A 229 3.62 -4.74 -3.03
C ALA A 229 5.15 -4.65 -3.04
N ARG A 230 5.70 -3.71 -2.25
CA ARG A 230 7.10 -3.33 -2.32
C ARG A 230 8.00 -4.09 -1.37
N LYS A 231 7.53 -4.34 -0.17
CA LYS A 231 8.29 -5.04 0.88
C LYS A 231 7.37 -6.04 1.57
N GLU A 232 7.73 -7.31 1.49
CA GLU A 232 7.05 -8.32 2.28
C GLU A 232 7.31 -8.06 3.77
N LEU A 233 6.25 -7.90 4.54
CA LEU A 233 6.28 -7.78 5.99
C LEU A 233 6.08 -9.14 6.66
N LYS A 234 5.22 -9.97 6.09
CA LYS A 234 4.90 -11.30 6.62
C LYS A 234 4.31 -12.19 5.54
N ALA A 235 4.98 -13.32 5.24
CA ALA A 235 4.36 -14.44 4.56
C ALA A 235 3.38 -15.14 5.53
N LEU A 236 2.14 -15.39 5.08
CA LEU A 236 1.12 -16.07 5.86
C LEU A 236 1.15 -17.56 5.56
N THR A 237 1.11 -18.38 6.60
CA THR A 237 1.04 -19.84 6.43
C THR A 237 -0.36 -20.21 5.94
N LEU A 238 -0.45 -20.82 4.77
CA LEU A 238 -1.68 -21.36 4.22
C LEU A 238 -1.66 -22.88 4.34
N THR A 239 -2.79 -23.45 4.76
CA THR A 239 -2.98 -24.92 4.75
C THR A 239 -3.87 -25.32 3.58
N PRO A 240 -3.57 -26.45 2.91
CA PRO A 240 -4.41 -27.00 1.83
C PRO A 240 -5.85 -27.30 2.24
#